data_2b1bee93dae24ea27629bc0dc8d2feaa
#
_entry.id   2b1bee93dae24ea27629bc0dc8d2feaa
#
_cell.length_a   1.000
_cell.length_b   1.000
_cell.length_c   1.000
_cell.angle_alpha   90.00
_cell.angle_beta   90.00
_cell.angle_gamma   90.00
#
_symmetry.space_group_name_H-M   'P 1'
#
loop_
_entity.id
_entity.type
_entity.pdbx_description
1 polymer ?
#
loop_
_entity_poly.entity_id
_entity_poly.type
_entity_poly.pdbx_seq_one_letter_code
_entity_poly.pdbx_strand_id
1 'polypeptide(L)'
;MKALVLEGINQPIEIRNIDKPNVEKDFSLVTVKTAGLNHRDLWITKGQYAGLKFPIVLGSDVCGLHLNNRVIINPAFFWGENLNAQSKEFEILGLPRNGSLSEFVSVPNSSIYQAPNHLTDEQVAAIPLAGLTAFRALVTKTTPIKGEKILITGIGGGVALFVLQYAIALGLEVYVNSSSDEKIQKAISIGAKGGVNYTSLDWDKKLLEMCSGVDIIVDGAAGSDFNKLVKVCNPAARICIYGGTQGLIGNLMPQQIFWKQISIFGSTMGNDQEFRDMLDVINTYKIVPIVDFVYAFEDVNLALLRMSQGDQFGKIIIKMAE
;
A
#
# COMPACT_ATOMS: atom_id res chain seq x y z
N MET A 1 17.25 21.71 8.48
CA MET A 1 15.84 21.44 8.14
C MET A 1 15.13 20.75 9.31
N LYS A 2 13.83 20.98 9.46
CA LYS A 2 13.02 20.19 10.41
C LYS A 2 12.78 18.78 9.87
N ALA A 3 12.85 17.79 10.75
CA ALA A 3 12.55 16.39 10.44
C ALA A 3 11.95 15.68 11.64
N LEU A 4 11.15 14.65 11.37
CA LEU A 4 10.56 13.75 12.34
C LEU A 4 11.48 12.53 12.48
N VAL A 5 12.26 12.51 13.54
CA VAL A 5 13.35 11.55 13.76
C VAL A 5 12.93 10.49 14.75
N LEU A 6 13.12 9.22 14.38
CA LEU A 6 12.99 8.07 15.26
C LEU A 6 14.39 7.67 15.76
N GLU A 7 14.63 7.80 17.06
CA GLU A 7 15.94 7.53 17.69
C GLU A 7 16.15 6.03 17.98
N GLY A 8 15.08 5.26 18.13
CA GLY A 8 15.17 3.84 18.45
C GLY A 8 13.81 3.14 18.55
N ILE A 9 13.87 1.84 18.79
CA ILE A 9 12.67 0.98 18.89
C ILE A 9 11.81 1.40 20.09
N ASN A 10 10.48 1.47 19.88
CA ASN A 10 9.48 1.84 20.87
C ASN A 10 9.67 3.25 21.47
N GLN A 11 10.40 4.12 20.76
CA GLN A 11 10.51 5.52 21.14
C GLN A 11 9.52 6.37 20.33
N PRO A 12 9.07 7.51 20.87
CA PRO A 12 8.27 8.46 20.11
C PRO A 12 9.13 9.06 18.99
N ILE A 13 8.47 9.45 17.91
CA ILE A 13 9.11 10.27 16.87
C ILE A 13 9.21 11.70 17.39
N GLU A 14 10.39 12.31 17.28
CA GLU A 14 10.67 13.65 17.76
C GLU A 14 10.98 14.61 16.62
N ILE A 15 10.55 15.87 16.77
CA ILE A 15 10.94 16.94 15.86
C ILE A 15 12.37 17.35 16.15
N ARG A 16 13.24 17.26 15.16
CA ARG A 16 14.64 17.64 15.24
C ARG A 16 15.02 18.59 14.11
N ASN A 17 16.01 19.46 14.38
CA ASN A 17 16.71 20.17 13.32
C ASN A 17 17.91 19.34 12.92
N ILE A 18 17.95 18.91 11.69
CA ILE A 18 19.06 18.14 11.10
C ILE A 18 19.59 18.85 9.86
N ASP A 19 20.75 18.46 9.39
CA ASP A 19 21.30 18.98 8.14
C ASP A 19 20.42 18.58 6.95
N LYS A 20 20.40 19.44 5.91
CA LYS A 20 19.75 19.05 4.65
C LYS A 20 20.48 17.86 4.04
N PRO A 21 19.76 16.94 3.36
CA PRO A 21 20.40 15.82 2.70
C PRO A 21 21.46 16.28 1.70
N ASN A 22 22.62 15.63 1.71
CA ASN A 22 23.57 15.77 0.62
C ASN A 22 22.96 15.18 -0.66
N VAL A 23 23.09 15.91 -1.77
CA VAL A 23 22.61 15.46 -3.07
C VAL A 23 23.73 14.65 -3.72
N GLU A 24 23.55 13.34 -3.81
CA GLU A 24 24.45 12.43 -4.50
C GLU A 24 24.37 12.65 -6.03
N LYS A 25 25.37 12.12 -6.77
CA LYS A 25 25.27 12.10 -8.23
C LYS A 25 24.00 11.34 -8.66
N ASP A 26 23.30 11.87 -9.66
CA ASP A 26 22.03 11.32 -10.19
C ASP A 26 20.84 11.36 -9.20
N PHE A 27 20.98 12.14 -8.13
CA PHE A 27 19.90 12.44 -7.17
C PHE A 27 19.45 13.90 -7.29
N SER A 28 18.26 14.16 -6.80
CA SER A 28 17.71 15.51 -6.65
C SER A 28 17.09 15.73 -5.28
N LEU A 29 17.12 16.97 -4.84
CA LEU A 29 16.44 17.42 -3.65
C LEU A 29 14.99 17.79 -3.98
N VAL A 30 14.05 17.21 -3.23
CA VAL A 30 12.62 17.51 -3.32
C VAL A 30 12.16 18.18 -2.03
N THR A 31 11.48 19.32 -2.16
CA THR A 31 10.78 19.96 -1.02
C THR A 31 9.48 19.22 -0.78
N VAL A 32 9.33 18.61 0.39
CA VAL A 32 8.13 17.84 0.74
C VAL A 32 7.02 18.78 1.16
N LYS A 33 5.81 18.58 0.60
CA LYS A 33 4.59 19.29 1.00
C LYS A 33 3.71 18.42 1.90
N THR A 34 3.52 17.18 1.48
CA THR A 34 2.75 16.18 2.22
C THR A 34 3.41 14.81 2.10
N ALA A 35 3.31 14.00 3.14
CA ALA A 35 3.84 12.63 3.21
C ALA A 35 2.75 11.66 3.66
N GLY A 36 2.68 10.48 3.04
CA GLY A 36 1.74 9.43 3.44
C GLY A 36 2.39 8.42 4.38
N LEU A 37 1.69 8.06 5.46
CA LEU A 37 2.12 6.97 6.34
C LEU A 37 1.75 5.61 5.77
N ASN A 38 2.59 4.61 6.06
CA ASN A 38 2.41 3.21 5.70
C ASN A 38 2.63 2.29 6.91
N HIS A 39 2.05 1.11 6.91
CA HIS A 39 2.21 0.15 8.01
C HIS A 39 3.68 -0.21 8.29
N ARG A 40 4.57 -0.13 7.28
CA ARG A 40 6.01 -0.33 7.50
C ARG A 40 6.59 0.70 8.47
N ASP A 41 6.11 1.94 8.43
CA ASP A 41 6.57 2.98 9.36
C ASP A 41 6.24 2.58 10.81
N LEU A 42 5.02 2.09 11.06
CA LEU A 42 4.61 1.56 12.35
C LEU A 42 5.44 0.32 12.76
N TRP A 43 5.72 -0.61 11.84
CA TRP A 43 6.52 -1.79 12.15
C TRP A 43 7.98 -1.44 12.45
N ILE A 44 8.54 -0.44 11.79
CA ILE A 44 9.90 0.07 12.09
C ILE A 44 9.95 0.63 13.51
N THR A 45 8.95 1.43 13.93
CA THR A 45 8.90 1.95 15.32
C THR A 45 8.83 0.84 16.36
N LYS A 46 8.24 -0.30 16.04
CA LYS A 46 8.10 -1.48 16.91
C LYS A 46 9.25 -2.48 16.82
N GLY A 47 10.27 -2.22 16.00
CA GLY A 47 11.37 -3.16 15.80
C GLY A 47 11.01 -4.41 14.98
N GLN A 48 9.88 -4.41 14.27
CA GLN A 48 9.33 -5.54 13.54
C GLN A 48 9.61 -5.46 12.01
N TYR A 49 10.70 -4.79 11.62
CA TYR A 49 11.09 -4.63 10.22
C TYR A 49 12.56 -5.01 10.04
N ALA A 50 12.91 -5.51 8.87
CA ALA A 50 14.29 -5.90 8.57
C ALA A 50 15.18 -4.68 8.30
N GLY A 51 16.50 -4.81 8.58
CA GLY A 51 17.50 -3.82 8.22
C GLY A 51 17.42 -2.51 9.01
N LEU A 52 16.94 -2.57 10.27
CA LEU A 52 16.79 -1.39 11.13
C LEU A 52 18.11 -0.61 11.28
N LYS A 53 18.01 0.71 11.13
CA LYS A 53 19.07 1.69 11.42
C LYS A 53 18.46 2.86 12.18
N PHE A 54 19.13 3.35 13.18
CA PHE A 54 18.74 4.51 13.97
C PHE A 54 19.93 5.46 14.18
N PRO A 55 19.74 6.77 14.30
CA PRO A 55 18.47 7.47 14.09
C PRO A 55 18.03 7.43 12.61
N ILE A 56 16.71 7.55 12.37
CA ILE A 56 16.15 7.52 11.01
C ILE A 56 14.95 8.48 10.89
N VAL A 57 14.81 9.11 9.72
CA VAL A 57 13.58 9.79 9.31
C VAL A 57 12.73 8.80 8.50
N LEU A 58 11.52 8.50 8.97
CA LEU A 58 10.59 7.59 8.32
C LEU A 58 9.86 8.24 7.13
N GLY A 59 8.93 7.49 6.56
CA GLY A 59 8.06 7.94 5.46
C GLY A 59 8.59 7.58 4.08
N SER A 60 7.71 7.01 3.25
CA SER A 60 8.04 6.57 1.89
C SER A 60 7.31 7.39 0.83
N ASP A 61 6.16 7.93 1.17
CA ASP A 61 5.27 8.59 0.21
C ASP A 61 5.50 10.11 0.21
N VAL A 62 5.59 10.70 -0.98
CA VAL A 62 5.87 12.13 -1.16
C VAL A 62 4.95 12.73 -2.21
N CYS A 63 4.30 13.84 -1.85
CA CYS A 63 3.96 14.91 -2.78
C CYS A 63 4.81 16.13 -2.42
N GLY A 64 5.47 16.73 -3.41
CA GLY A 64 6.40 17.83 -3.16
C GLY A 64 6.67 18.69 -4.39
N LEU A 65 7.71 19.52 -4.27
CA LEU A 65 8.19 20.37 -5.34
C LEU A 65 9.63 20.02 -5.72
N HIS A 66 9.85 19.83 -7.00
CA HIS A 66 11.19 19.74 -7.61
C HIS A 66 11.30 20.78 -8.72
N LEU A 67 12.25 21.72 -8.60
CA LEU A 67 12.42 22.82 -9.54
C LEU A 67 11.10 23.58 -9.82
N ASN A 68 10.33 23.87 -8.78
CA ASN A 68 9.00 24.48 -8.81
C ASN A 68 7.90 23.66 -9.51
N ASN A 69 8.18 22.46 -9.98
CA ASN A 69 7.18 21.54 -10.50
C ASN A 69 6.63 20.65 -9.38
N ARG A 70 5.33 20.43 -9.39
CA ARG A 70 4.64 19.53 -8.46
C ARG A 70 4.90 18.08 -8.84
N VAL A 71 5.50 17.31 -7.92
CA VAL A 71 5.97 15.96 -8.18
C VAL A 71 5.42 14.94 -7.19
N ILE A 72 5.40 13.69 -7.65
CA ILE A 72 5.19 12.47 -6.88
C ILE A 72 6.43 11.58 -7.03
N ILE A 73 6.79 10.87 -5.96
CA ILE A 73 8.01 10.07 -5.94
C ILE A 73 7.67 8.57 -5.92
N ASN A 74 8.25 7.81 -6.86
CA ASN A 74 8.28 6.35 -6.71
C ASN A 74 9.22 5.99 -5.55
N PRO A 75 8.73 5.39 -4.44
CA PRO A 75 9.57 5.08 -3.29
C PRO A 75 10.41 3.82 -3.45
N ALA A 76 10.25 3.06 -4.53
CA ALA A 76 10.93 1.82 -4.83
C ALA A 76 12.18 2.10 -5.67
N PHE A 77 13.36 2.20 -5.01
CA PHE A 77 14.62 2.55 -5.67
C PHE A 77 15.40 1.30 -6.07
N PHE A 78 16.13 1.37 -7.18
CA PHE A 78 17.09 0.35 -7.62
C PHE A 78 16.47 -1.04 -7.80
N TRP A 79 15.27 -1.09 -8.38
CA TRP A 79 14.59 -2.37 -8.64
C TRP A 79 15.45 -3.36 -9.44
N GLY A 80 16.23 -2.87 -10.40
CA GLY A 80 17.08 -3.67 -11.27
C GLY A 80 16.37 -4.09 -12.57
N GLU A 81 17.06 -4.90 -13.39
CA GLU A 81 16.61 -5.26 -14.74
C GLU A 81 15.53 -6.37 -14.76
N ASN A 82 15.49 -7.20 -13.72
CA ASN A 82 14.50 -8.27 -13.63
C ASN A 82 13.12 -7.70 -13.22
N LEU A 83 12.21 -7.57 -14.16
CA LEU A 83 10.87 -7.05 -13.88
C LEU A 83 10.04 -7.94 -12.96
N ASN A 84 10.38 -9.23 -12.83
CA ASN A 84 9.62 -10.17 -12.00
C ASN A 84 9.96 -10.10 -10.51
N ALA A 85 11.16 -9.61 -10.16
CA ALA A 85 11.62 -9.50 -8.77
C ALA A 85 12.65 -8.38 -8.64
N GLN A 86 12.69 -7.79 -7.46
CA GLN A 86 13.64 -6.73 -7.12
C GLN A 86 15.08 -7.26 -7.05
N SER A 87 16.04 -6.36 -7.30
CA SER A 87 17.47 -6.62 -7.16
C SER A 87 17.90 -6.70 -5.68
N LYS A 88 19.17 -7.03 -5.45
CA LYS A 88 19.77 -7.00 -4.10
C LYS A 88 19.99 -5.57 -3.59
N GLU A 89 20.12 -4.63 -4.50
CA GLU A 89 20.32 -3.21 -4.24
C GLU A 89 19.00 -2.47 -3.99
N PHE A 90 17.87 -3.16 -4.10
CA PHE A 90 16.53 -2.60 -3.92
C PHE A 90 16.38 -1.96 -2.55
N GLU A 91 15.95 -0.69 -2.55
CA GLU A 91 15.67 0.09 -1.36
C GLU A 91 14.26 0.70 -1.42
N ILE A 92 13.68 0.90 -0.24
CA ILE A 92 12.44 1.66 -0.09
C ILE A 92 12.76 2.94 0.69
N LEU A 93 12.35 4.10 0.18
CA LEU A 93 12.50 5.39 0.87
C LEU A 93 11.96 5.31 2.31
N GLY A 94 12.71 5.88 3.28
CA GLY A 94 12.39 5.85 4.70
C GLY A 94 13.07 4.74 5.51
N LEU A 95 13.77 3.80 4.85
CA LEU A 95 14.73 2.83 5.40
C LEU A 95 15.31 2.02 4.23
N PRO A 96 16.65 1.93 4.04
CA PRO A 96 17.73 2.38 4.94
C PRO A 96 18.09 3.87 4.84
N ARG A 97 17.54 4.62 3.88
CA ARG A 97 17.73 6.07 3.71
C ARG A 97 16.67 6.84 4.49
N ASN A 98 17.01 8.08 4.90
CA ASN A 98 16.04 9.00 5.46
C ASN A 98 14.89 9.27 4.48
N GLY A 99 13.69 9.30 5.02
CA GLY A 99 12.44 9.37 4.25
C GLY A 99 11.79 10.74 4.22
N SER A 100 10.50 10.70 3.93
CA SER A 100 9.67 11.85 3.58
C SER A 100 9.11 12.64 4.76
N LEU A 101 9.28 12.17 6.00
CA LEU A 101 8.82 12.92 7.18
C LEU A 101 9.81 14.02 7.56
N SER A 102 10.15 14.89 6.59
CA SER A 102 11.08 16.01 6.70
C SER A 102 10.79 17.07 5.64
N GLU A 103 11.30 18.30 5.83
CA GLU A 103 11.11 19.40 4.86
C GLU A 103 11.70 19.08 3.48
N PHE A 104 12.80 18.32 3.44
CA PHE A 104 13.50 17.96 2.19
C PHE A 104 13.89 16.50 2.19
N VAL A 105 13.81 15.88 1.03
CA VAL A 105 14.27 14.51 0.79
C VAL A 105 15.13 14.44 -0.46
N SER A 106 16.20 13.65 -0.43
CA SER A 106 17.05 13.36 -1.59
C SER A 106 16.63 12.03 -2.20
N VAL A 107 16.30 12.04 -3.49
CA VAL A 107 15.77 10.87 -4.22
C VAL A 107 16.45 10.72 -5.58
N PRO A 108 16.55 9.50 -6.16
CA PRO A 108 17.05 9.30 -7.51
C PRO A 108 16.23 10.11 -8.52
N ASN A 109 16.90 10.71 -9.52
CA ASN A 109 16.22 11.47 -10.58
C ASN A 109 15.18 10.63 -11.32
N SER A 110 15.45 9.35 -11.51
CA SER A 110 14.54 8.40 -12.17
C SER A 110 13.24 8.14 -11.41
N SER A 111 13.22 8.42 -10.11
CA SER A 111 12.04 8.20 -9.25
C SER A 111 11.07 9.38 -9.20
N ILE A 112 11.40 10.51 -9.86
CA ILE A 112 10.62 11.74 -9.83
C ILE A 112 9.64 11.76 -11.00
N TYR A 113 8.36 11.85 -10.72
CA TYR A 113 7.28 11.92 -11.71
C TYR A 113 6.41 13.15 -11.51
N GLN A 114 5.74 13.60 -12.57
CA GLN A 114 4.76 14.67 -12.45
C GLN A 114 3.55 14.18 -11.65
N ALA A 115 3.13 14.97 -10.66
CA ALA A 115 1.94 14.66 -9.88
C ALA A 115 0.65 14.79 -10.73
N PRO A 116 -0.35 13.90 -10.56
CA PRO A 116 -1.65 14.03 -11.23
C PRO A 116 -2.33 15.36 -10.92
N ASN A 117 -2.69 16.13 -11.96
CA ASN A 117 -3.21 17.50 -11.82
C ASN A 117 -4.61 17.58 -11.21
N HIS A 118 -5.39 16.48 -11.26
CA HIS A 118 -6.75 16.44 -10.74
C HIS A 118 -6.84 16.14 -9.24
N LEU A 119 -5.68 15.91 -8.59
CA LEU A 119 -5.61 15.53 -7.18
C LEU A 119 -5.02 16.65 -6.32
N THR A 120 -5.41 16.73 -5.04
CA THR A 120 -4.76 17.59 -4.04
C THR A 120 -3.39 17.03 -3.63
N ASP A 121 -2.59 17.79 -2.88
CA ASP A 121 -1.27 17.31 -2.40
C ASP A 121 -1.41 16.11 -1.48
N GLU A 122 -2.43 16.11 -0.62
CA GLU A 122 -2.73 15.00 0.30
C GLU A 122 -3.13 13.74 -0.47
N GLN A 123 -3.93 13.88 -1.51
CA GLN A 123 -4.33 12.76 -2.37
C GLN A 123 -3.14 12.20 -3.15
N VAL A 124 -2.25 13.06 -3.64
CA VAL A 124 -1.02 12.63 -4.31
C VAL A 124 -0.11 11.86 -3.36
N ALA A 125 0.11 12.36 -2.13
CA ALA A 125 0.91 11.67 -1.13
C ALA A 125 0.29 10.33 -0.65
N ALA A 126 -0.99 10.10 -0.91
CA ALA A 126 -1.65 8.82 -0.61
C ALA A 126 -1.25 7.68 -1.57
N ILE A 127 -0.76 8.01 -2.77
CA ILE A 127 -0.57 7.06 -3.88
C ILE A 127 0.67 6.17 -3.74
N PRO A 128 1.91 6.69 -3.54
CA PRO A 128 3.12 6.04 -4.00
C PRO A 128 3.25 4.57 -3.60
N LEU A 129 3.45 4.27 -2.33
CA LEU A 129 3.69 2.89 -1.87
C LEU A 129 2.44 2.02 -1.99
N ALA A 130 1.32 2.51 -1.48
CA ALA A 130 0.09 1.71 -1.42
C ALA A 130 -0.50 1.48 -2.82
N GLY A 131 -0.51 2.51 -3.67
CA GLY A 131 -0.98 2.43 -5.05
C GLY A 131 -0.13 1.50 -5.89
N LEU A 132 1.20 1.63 -5.81
CA LEU A 132 2.15 0.77 -6.54
C LEU A 132 2.03 -0.70 -6.13
N THR A 133 1.98 -0.97 -4.81
CA THR A 133 1.79 -2.33 -4.29
C THR A 133 0.47 -2.95 -4.76
N ALA A 134 -0.60 -2.17 -4.74
CA ALA A 134 -1.91 -2.59 -5.23
C ALA A 134 -1.91 -2.88 -6.73
N PHE A 135 -1.27 -1.99 -7.52
CA PHE A 135 -1.18 -2.13 -8.97
C PHE A 135 -0.43 -3.40 -9.35
N ARG A 136 0.77 -3.62 -8.77
CA ARG A 136 1.53 -4.85 -9.03
C ARG A 136 0.76 -6.09 -8.60
N ALA A 137 0.17 -6.10 -7.40
CA ALA A 137 -0.55 -7.26 -6.90
C ALA A 137 -1.76 -7.62 -7.79
N LEU A 138 -2.53 -6.64 -8.23
CA LEU A 138 -3.71 -6.86 -9.05
C LEU A 138 -3.35 -7.00 -10.54
N VAL A 139 -2.69 -5.99 -11.12
CA VAL A 139 -2.55 -5.92 -12.58
C VAL A 139 -1.43 -6.83 -13.07
N THR A 140 -0.23 -6.71 -12.49
CA THR A 140 0.93 -7.47 -12.96
C THR A 140 0.86 -8.94 -12.58
N LYS A 141 0.49 -9.24 -11.32
CA LYS A 141 0.56 -10.62 -10.79
C LYS A 141 -0.67 -11.45 -11.12
N THR A 142 -1.85 -10.85 -11.13
CA THR A 142 -3.08 -11.62 -11.40
C THR A 142 -3.65 -11.42 -12.80
N THR A 143 -3.14 -10.47 -13.60
CA THR A 143 -3.57 -10.23 -14.99
C THR A 143 -5.10 -10.32 -15.15
N PRO A 144 -5.86 -9.40 -14.53
CA PRO A 144 -7.30 -9.54 -14.39
C PRO A 144 -8.01 -9.38 -15.74
N ILE A 145 -9.11 -10.12 -15.91
CA ILE A 145 -9.98 -10.03 -17.08
C ILE A 145 -11.31 -9.36 -16.67
N LYS A 146 -11.80 -8.43 -17.47
CA LYS A 146 -13.07 -7.75 -17.21
C LYS A 146 -14.19 -8.75 -16.94
N GLY A 147 -14.96 -8.51 -15.87
CA GLY A 147 -16.07 -9.36 -15.43
C GLY A 147 -15.65 -10.46 -14.44
N GLU A 148 -14.37 -10.71 -14.21
CA GLU A 148 -13.92 -11.62 -13.15
C GLU A 148 -14.30 -11.11 -11.76
N LYS A 149 -14.50 -12.05 -10.84
CA LYS A 149 -14.82 -11.77 -9.44
C LYS A 149 -13.56 -11.73 -8.60
N ILE A 150 -13.39 -10.67 -7.84
CA ILE A 150 -12.23 -10.50 -6.94
C ILE A 150 -12.67 -10.38 -5.49
N LEU A 151 -11.96 -11.08 -4.59
CA LEU A 151 -12.00 -10.84 -3.15
C LEU A 151 -10.78 -10.03 -2.73
N ILE A 152 -11.02 -8.94 -2.02
CA ILE A 152 -9.97 -8.09 -1.44
C ILE A 152 -10.02 -8.26 0.08
N THR A 153 -8.91 -8.70 0.70
CA THR A 153 -8.87 -8.90 2.15
C THR A 153 -8.51 -7.61 2.89
N GLY A 154 -9.06 -7.45 4.10
CA GLY A 154 -8.71 -6.36 5.00
C GLY A 154 -9.08 -4.98 4.47
N ILE A 155 -10.29 -4.83 3.90
CA ILE A 155 -10.74 -3.54 3.37
C ILE A 155 -10.74 -2.44 4.45
N GLY A 156 -10.22 -1.28 4.08
CA GLY A 156 -9.96 -0.14 4.94
C GLY A 156 -8.48 0.24 4.98
N GLY A 157 -7.57 -0.69 4.71
CA GLY A 157 -6.15 -0.39 4.51
C GLY A 157 -5.87 0.26 3.16
N GLY A 158 -4.80 1.06 3.07
CA GLY A 158 -4.48 1.82 1.86
C GLY A 158 -4.34 0.96 0.61
N VAL A 159 -3.59 -0.16 0.67
CA VAL A 159 -3.41 -1.06 -0.48
C VAL A 159 -4.75 -1.67 -0.90
N ALA A 160 -5.56 -2.18 0.05
CA ALA A 160 -6.85 -2.80 -0.25
C ALA A 160 -7.82 -1.82 -0.92
N LEU A 161 -7.81 -0.54 -0.53
CA LEU A 161 -8.65 0.49 -1.14
C LEU A 161 -8.19 0.87 -2.54
N PHE A 162 -6.88 0.89 -2.82
CA PHE A 162 -6.39 1.03 -4.19
C PHE A 162 -6.74 -0.17 -5.05
N VAL A 163 -6.62 -1.41 -4.53
CA VAL A 163 -7.08 -2.60 -5.27
C VAL A 163 -8.56 -2.50 -5.61
N LEU A 164 -9.41 -2.05 -4.66
CA LEU A 164 -10.84 -1.82 -4.90
C LEU A 164 -11.06 -0.83 -6.05
N GLN A 165 -10.40 0.34 -6.00
CA GLN A 165 -10.58 1.38 -7.01
C GLN A 165 -10.08 0.93 -8.40
N TYR A 166 -8.91 0.26 -8.47
CA TYR A 166 -8.40 -0.28 -9.73
C TYR A 166 -9.29 -1.40 -10.27
N ALA A 167 -9.76 -2.31 -9.43
CA ALA A 167 -10.62 -3.41 -9.83
C ALA A 167 -11.95 -2.91 -10.43
N ILE A 168 -12.55 -1.89 -9.81
CA ILE A 168 -13.76 -1.23 -10.33
C ILE A 168 -13.47 -0.57 -11.68
N ALA A 169 -12.37 0.19 -11.80
CA ALA A 169 -11.97 0.87 -13.03
C ALA A 169 -11.73 -0.12 -14.18
N LEU A 170 -11.20 -1.31 -13.88
CA LEU A 170 -10.96 -2.38 -14.84
C LEU A 170 -12.20 -3.24 -15.11
N GLY A 171 -13.32 -2.97 -14.45
CA GLY A 171 -14.61 -3.65 -14.69
C GLY A 171 -14.74 -5.03 -14.05
N LEU A 172 -14.06 -5.27 -12.91
CA LEU A 172 -14.20 -6.48 -12.11
C LEU A 172 -15.42 -6.41 -11.19
N GLU A 173 -15.94 -7.56 -10.78
CA GLU A 173 -16.93 -7.67 -9.72
C GLU A 173 -16.24 -7.80 -8.36
N VAL A 174 -16.29 -6.75 -7.55
CA VAL A 174 -15.48 -6.66 -6.33
C VAL A 174 -16.26 -7.10 -5.10
N TYR A 175 -15.68 -8.03 -4.36
CA TYR A 175 -16.10 -8.44 -3.02
C TYR A 175 -14.97 -8.15 -2.03
N VAL A 176 -15.34 -7.85 -0.78
CA VAL A 176 -14.39 -7.45 0.25
C VAL A 176 -14.60 -8.22 1.56
N ASN A 177 -13.58 -8.30 2.39
CA ASN A 177 -13.75 -8.68 3.78
C ASN A 177 -13.14 -7.68 4.76
N SER A 178 -13.68 -7.62 5.96
CA SER A 178 -13.19 -6.80 7.07
C SER A 178 -13.62 -7.41 8.39
N SER A 179 -13.03 -6.96 9.51
CA SER A 179 -13.59 -7.17 10.87
C SER A 179 -14.69 -6.14 11.21
N SER A 180 -14.87 -5.11 10.40
CA SER A 180 -15.81 -4.01 10.61
C SER A 180 -16.87 -3.99 9.50
N ASP A 181 -18.13 -4.14 9.91
CA ASP A 181 -19.26 -4.04 8.99
C ASP A 181 -19.37 -2.61 8.40
N GLU A 182 -19.01 -1.58 9.18
CA GLU A 182 -18.98 -0.19 8.71
C GLU A 182 -18.02 -0.03 7.54
N LYS A 183 -16.81 -0.62 7.62
CA LYS A 183 -15.83 -0.58 6.51
C LYS A 183 -16.32 -1.33 5.28
N ILE A 184 -17.03 -2.44 5.46
CA ILE A 184 -17.68 -3.18 4.36
C ILE A 184 -18.73 -2.30 3.68
N GLN A 185 -19.60 -1.64 4.45
CA GLN A 185 -20.62 -0.74 3.88
C GLN A 185 -20.00 0.46 3.14
N LYS A 186 -18.92 1.04 3.67
CA LYS A 186 -18.15 2.08 2.96
C LYS A 186 -17.59 1.56 1.64
N ALA A 187 -17.04 0.33 1.60
CA ALA A 187 -16.56 -0.27 0.35
C ALA A 187 -17.69 -0.50 -0.67
N ILE A 188 -18.87 -0.93 -0.21
CA ILE A 188 -20.04 -1.10 -1.06
C ILE A 188 -20.49 0.25 -1.64
N SER A 189 -20.47 1.32 -0.85
CA SER A 189 -20.82 2.68 -1.35
C SER A 189 -19.83 3.21 -2.40
N ILE A 190 -18.60 2.67 -2.43
CA ILE A 190 -17.57 3.00 -3.45
C ILE A 190 -17.76 2.14 -4.72
N GLY A 191 -18.46 1.01 -4.64
CA GLY A 191 -18.75 0.17 -5.80
C GLY A 191 -18.46 -1.32 -5.64
N ALA A 192 -18.08 -1.78 -4.45
CA ALA A 192 -18.03 -3.21 -4.17
C ALA A 192 -19.44 -3.81 -4.27
N LYS A 193 -19.55 -5.03 -4.82
CA LYS A 193 -20.83 -5.75 -4.96
C LYS A 193 -21.35 -6.31 -3.63
N GLY A 194 -20.43 -6.58 -2.69
CA GLY A 194 -20.76 -7.10 -1.38
C GLY A 194 -19.52 -7.35 -0.55
N GLY A 195 -19.72 -7.82 0.68
CA GLY A 195 -18.61 -8.15 1.56
C GLY A 195 -19.06 -8.97 2.74
N VAL A 196 -18.06 -9.56 3.43
CA VAL A 196 -18.28 -10.43 4.58
C VAL A 196 -17.39 -10.04 5.75
N ASN A 197 -17.94 -10.14 6.96
CA ASN A 197 -17.17 -9.94 8.16
C ASN A 197 -16.40 -11.22 8.50
N TYR A 198 -15.07 -11.18 8.45
CA TYR A 198 -14.22 -12.35 8.66
C TYR A 198 -14.12 -12.80 10.12
N THR A 199 -14.66 -12.05 11.08
CA THR A 199 -14.78 -12.51 12.48
C THR A 199 -15.86 -13.58 12.63
N SER A 200 -16.79 -13.71 11.68
CA SER A 200 -17.76 -14.79 11.60
C SER A 200 -17.07 -16.11 11.20
N LEU A 201 -17.33 -17.18 11.93
CA LEU A 201 -16.71 -18.49 11.67
C LEU A 201 -17.03 -19.06 10.29
N ASP A 202 -18.17 -18.71 9.72
CA ASP A 202 -18.72 -19.16 8.46
C ASP A 202 -18.65 -18.13 7.32
N TRP A 203 -17.76 -17.15 7.42
CA TRP A 203 -17.65 -16.08 6.44
C TRP A 203 -17.38 -16.59 5.03
N ASP A 204 -16.62 -17.67 4.88
CA ASP A 204 -16.34 -18.34 3.61
C ASP A 204 -17.61 -18.89 2.95
N LYS A 205 -18.52 -19.48 3.71
CA LYS A 205 -19.82 -19.96 3.23
C LYS A 205 -20.70 -18.80 2.79
N LYS A 206 -20.80 -17.75 3.62
CA LYS A 206 -21.57 -16.54 3.29
C LYS A 206 -21.08 -15.88 2.00
N LEU A 207 -19.77 -15.84 1.79
CA LEU A 207 -19.20 -15.32 0.54
C LEU A 207 -19.59 -16.21 -0.66
N LEU A 208 -19.51 -17.53 -0.51
CA LEU A 208 -19.94 -18.47 -1.58
C LEU A 208 -21.44 -18.35 -1.91
N GLU A 209 -22.29 -18.14 -0.91
CA GLU A 209 -23.73 -17.88 -1.12
C GLU A 209 -23.95 -16.57 -1.91
N MET A 210 -23.11 -15.56 -1.65
CA MET A 210 -23.18 -14.24 -2.29
C MET A 210 -22.71 -14.24 -3.74
N CYS A 211 -21.60 -14.93 -4.05
CA CYS A 211 -20.94 -14.81 -5.35
C CYS A 211 -20.60 -16.15 -6.05
N SER A 212 -20.88 -17.30 -5.44
CA SER A 212 -20.57 -18.63 -5.96
C SER A 212 -19.08 -18.90 -6.23
N GLY A 213 -18.19 -18.10 -5.63
CA GLY A 213 -16.74 -18.20 -5.77
C GLY A 213 -16.09 -17.01 -6.47
N VAL A 214 -14.77 -16.90 -6.33
CA VAL A 214 -13.96 -15.79 -6.85
C VAL A 214 -12.80 -16.27 -7.73
N ASP A 215 -12.43 -15.47 -8.72
CA ASP A 215 -11.38 -15.78 -9.70
C ASP A 215 -10.03 -15.20 -9.27
N ILE A 216 -10.07 -14.13 -8.47
CA ILE A 216 -8.90 -13.41 -8.00
C ILE A 216 -9.04 -13.16 -6.50
N ILE A 217 -7.91 -13.28 -5.77
CA ILE A 217 -7.80 -12.81 -4.39
C ILE A 217 -6.54 -11.95 -4.28
N VAL A 218 -6.68 -10.74 -3.72
CA VAL A 218 -5.54 -9.91 -3.32
C VAL A 218 -5.53 -9.83 -1.80
N ASP A 219 -4.48 -10.40 -1.20
CA ASP A 219 -4.40 -10.66 0.24
C ASP A 219 -3.22 -9.95 0.91
N GLY A 220 -3.53 -9.16 1.95
CA GLY A 220 -2.54 -8.50 2.81
C GLY A 220 -2.42 -9.14 4.19
N ALA A 221 -3.21 -10.15 4.49
CA ALA A 221 -3.34 -10.71 5.82
C ALA A 221 -2.54 -11.99 6.05
N ALA A 222 -2.58 -12.92 5.11
CA ALA A 222 -2.11 -14.30 5.31
C ALA A 222 -2.81 -14.99 6.50
N GLY A 223 -2.05 -15.62 7.45
CA GLY A 223 -2.57 -16.12 8.70
C GLY A 223 -3.28 -17.48 8.60
N SER A 224 -3.87 -17.89 9.73
CA SER A 224 -4.51 -19.21 9.89
C SER A 224 -5.76 -19.41 9.00
N ASP A 225 -6.44 -18.33 8.63
CA ASP A 225 -7.66 -18.37 7.83
C ASP A 225 -7.40 -18.46 6.31
N PHE A 226 -6.14 -18.48 5.89
CA PHE A 226 -5.76 -18.54 4.47
C PHE A 226 -6.39 -19.75 3.74
N ASN A 227 -6.58 -20.88 4.42
CA ASN A 227 -7.27 -22.02 3.85
C ASN A 227 -8.73 -21.74 3.44
N LYS A 228 -9.42 -20.82 4.12
CA LYS A 228 -10.76 -20.36 3.71
C LYS A 228 -10.70 -19.55 2.41
N LEU A 229 -9.62 -18.78 2.17
CA LEU A 229 -9.39 -18.09 0.89
C LEU A 229 -9.29 -19.10 -0.25
N VAL A 230 -8.54 -20.19 -0.07
CA VAL A 230 -8.44 -21.27 -1.06
C VAL A 230 -9.79 -21.95 -1.32
N LYS A 231 -10.62 -22.12 -0.29
CA LYS A 231 -11.96 -22.72 -0.43
C LYS A 231 -12.90 -21.91 -1.32
N VAL A 232 -12.88 -20.58 -1.20
CA VAL A 232 -13.77 -19.70 -1.96
C VAL A 232 -13.30 -19.46 -3.41
N CYS A 233 -12.10 -19.91 -3.77
CA CYS A 233 -11.59 -19.80 -5.13
C CYS A 233 -12.37 -20.67 -6.13
N ASN A 234 -12.63 -20.13 -7.30
CA ASN A 234 -13.00 -20.87 -8.50
C ASN A 234 -11.82 -21.73 -9.02
N PRO A 235 -12.04 -22.71 -9.90
CA PRO A 235 -10.95 -23.33 -10.65
C PRO A 235 -10.13 -22.30 -11.44
N ALA A 236 -8.81 -22.50 -11.51
CA ALA A 236 -7.82 -21.59 -12.12
C ALA A 236 -7.73 -20.21 -11.47
N ALA A 237 -8.22 -20.04 -10.24
CA ALA A 237 -8.11 -18.77 -9.52
C ALA A 237 -6.66 -18.37 -9.21
N ARG A 238 -6.44 -17.09 -9.02
CA ARG A 238 -5.13 -16.46 -8.74
C ARG A 238 -5.19 -15.74 -7.42
N ILE A 239 -4.30 -16.14 -6.48
CA ILE A 239 -4.15 -15.49 -5.17
C ILE A 239 -2.83 -14.72 -5.19
N CYS A 240 -2.86 -13.41 -4.94
CA CYS A 240 -1.66 -12.60 -4.76
C CYS A 240 -1.53 -12.14 -3.31
N ILE A 241 -0.44 -12.53 -2.65
CA ILE A 241 -0.10 -12.15 -1.28
C ILE A 241 0.90 -11.00 -1.33
N TYR A 242 0.56 -9.85 -0.73
CA TYR A 242 1.45 -8.69 -0.61
C TYR A 242 1.82 -8.34 0.84
N GLY A 243 1.25 -9.03 1.81
CA GLY A 243 1.48 -8.81 3.24
C GLY A 243 1.16 -10.03 4.09
N GLY A 244 1.47 -9.93 5.39
CA GLY A 244 1.28 -11.03 6.35
C GLY A 244 0.89 -10.53 7.73
N THR A 245 -0.07 -9.61 7.84
CA THR A 245 -0.45 -8.96 9.11
C THR A 245 -1.05 -9.91 10.13
N GLN A 246 -1.56 -11.07 9.70
CA GLN A 246 -2.12 -12.13 10.57
C GLN A 246 -1.13 -13.28 10.80
N GLY A 247 0.13 -13.14 10.35
CA GLY A 247 1.19 -14.10 10.60
C GLY A 247 1.24 -15.28 9.63
N LEU A 248 1.69 -16.45 10.13
CA LEU A 248 2.02 -17.59 9.31
C LEU A 248 0.78 -18.25 8.69
N ILE A 249 0.91 -18.70 7.45
CA ILE A 249 -0.08 -19.53 6.78
C ILE A 249 0.04 -20.96 7.35
N GLY A 250 -1.01 -21.42 8.02
CA GLY A 250 -1.08 -22.77 8.55
C GLY A 250 -2.11 -23.64 7.83
N ASN A 251 -1.99 -24.95 7.96
CA ASN A 251 -3.00 -25.94 7.54
C ASN A 251 -3.50 -25.82 6.09
N LEU A 252 -2.61 -25.47 5.17
CA LEU A 252 -2.94 -25.36 3.76
C LEU A 252 -3.05 -26.79 3.16
N MET A 253 -4.21 -27.09 2.56
CA MET A 253 -4.47 -28.38 1.93
C MET A 253 -4.01 -28.39 0.47
N PRO A 254 -2.90 -29.07 0.11
CA PRO A 254 -2.39 -29.09 -1.27
C PRO A 254 -3.42 -29.58 -2.29
N GLN A 255 -4.29 -30.52 -1.88
CA GLN A 255 -5.34 -31.08 -2.73
C GLN A 255 -6.30 -30.01 -3.26
N GLN A 256 -6.65 -29.02 -2.47
CA GLN A 256 -7.52 -27.92 -2.91
C GLN A 256 -6.82 -27.04 -3.94
N ILE A 257 -5.50 -26.86 -3.83
CA ILE A 257 -4.71 -26.04 -4.75
C ILE A 257 -4.57 -26.75 -6.09
N PHE A 258 -4.05 -27.99 -6.10
CA PHE A 258 -3.79 -28.67 -7.38
C PHE A 258 -5.07 -29.11 -8.08
N TRP A 259 -6.11 -29.52 -7.35
CA TRP A 259 -7.37 -29.92 -7.95
C TRP A 259 -8.11 -28.77 -8.64
N LYS A 260 -8.07 -27.58 -8.02
CA LYS A 260 -8.62 -26.35 -8.61
C LYS A 260 -7.61 -25.62 -9.52
N GLN A 261 -6.36 -26.09 -9.64
CA GLN A 261 -5.28 -25.45 -10.42
C GLN A 261 -5.06 -23.97 -10.01
N ILE A 262 -5.09 -23.68 -8.70
CA ILE A 262 -4.93 -22.35 -8.16
C ILE A 262 -3.46 -21.92 -8.25
N SER A 263 -3.21 -20.68 -8.73
CA SER A 263 -1.89 -20.04 -8.70
C SER A 263 -1.78 -19.14 -7.48
N ILE A 264 -0.68 -19.24 -6.73
CA ILE A 264 -0.39 -18.37 -5.58
C ILE A 264 0.88 -17.58 -5.88
N PHE A 265 0.79 -16.26 -5.84
CA PHE A 265 1.87 -15.32 -6.14
C PHE A 265 2.25 -14.52 -4.90
N GLY A 266 3.55 -14.32 -4.68
CA GLY A 266 4.07 -13.26 -3.81
C GLY A 266 4.25 -11.95 -4.59
N SER A 267 4.00 -10.83 -3.92
CA SER A 267 4.22 -9.49 -4.47
C SER A 267 4.78 -8.55 -3.41
N THR A 268 5.64 -7.63 -3.84
CA THR A 268 6.10 -6.51 -3.02
C THR A 268 6.31 -5.28 -3.90
N MET A 269 5.89 -4.12 -3.41
CA MET A 269 6.10 -2.83 -4.09
C MET A 269 5.79 -2.90 -5.60
N GLY A 270 6.72 -2.40 -6.43
CA GLY A 270 6.70 -2.47 -7.90
C GLY A 270 7.90 -1.73 -8.49
N ASN A 271 8.13 -1.90 -9.79
CA ASN A 271 9.21 -1.26 -10.53
C ASN A 271 8.78 0.09 -11.15
N ASP A 272 9.72 0.79 -11.80
CA ASP A 272 9.46 2.11 -12.41
C ASP A 272 8.45 2.06 -13.55
N GLN A 273 8.38 0.96 -14.31
CA GLN A 273 7.38 0.83 -15.37
C GLN A 273 5.98 0.68 -14.77
N GLU A 274 5.84 -0.15 -13.73
CA GLU A 274 4.57 -0.31 -13.04
C GLU A 274 4.11 0.99 -12.36
N PHE A 275 5.05 1.82 -11.88
CA PHE A 275 4.71 3.14 -11.33
C PHE A 275 4.15 4.08 -12.41
N ARG A 276 4.74 4.10 -13.62
CA ARG A 276 4.19 4.86 -14.77
C ARG A 276 2.80 4.36 -15.16
N ASP A 277 2.68 3.05 -15.37
CA ASP A 277 1.40 2.43 -15.77
C ASP A 277 0.30 2.67 -14.73
N MET A 278 0.65 2.64 -13.45
CA MET A 278 -0.24 3.01 -12.35
C MET A 278 -0.72 4.46 -12.45
N LEU A 279 0.20 5.40 -12.69
CA LEU A 279 -0.15 6.82 -12.86
C LEU A 279 -1.04 7.03 -14.09
N ASP A 280 -0.81 6.29 -15.17
CA ASP A 280 -1.65 6.33 -16.37
C ASP A 280 -3.07 5.84 -16.07
N VAL A 281 -3.23 4.76 -15.31
CA VAL A 281 -4.54 4.28 -14.84
C VAL A 281 -5.23 5.33 -13.96
N ILE A 282 -4.52 5.91 -12.99
CA ILE A 282 -5.05 6.96 -12.11
C ILE A 282 -5.52 8.18 -12.93
N ASN A 283 -4.72 8.60 -13.91
CA ASN A 283 -5.07 9.75 -14.77
C ASN A 283 -6.22 9.44 -15.73
N THR A 284 -6.26 8.25 -16.31
CA THR A 284 -7.29 7.84 -17.29
C THR A 284 -8.66 7.72 -16.63
N TYR A 285 -8.73 7.03 -15.51
CA TYR A 285 -9.98 6.78 -14.80
C TYR A 285 -10.33 7.84 -13.76
N LYS A 286 -9.48 8.89 -13.62
CA LYS A 286 -9.65 9.96 -12.62
C LYS A 286 -9.81 9.43 -11.21
N ILE A 287 -9.03 8.42 -10.87
CA ILE A 287 -9.08 7.79 -9.54
C ILE A 287 -8.65 8.81 -8.48
N VAL A 288 -9.49 8.97 -7.47
CA VAL A 288 -9.21 9.82 -6.30
C VAL A 288 -8.88 8.94 -5.11
N PRO A 289 -7.64 8.96 -4.61
CA PRO A 289 -7.25 8.18 -3.43
C PRO A 289 -8.08 8.53 -2.20
N ILE A 290 -8.40 7.54 -1.39
CA ILE A 290 -9.15 7.72 -0.15
C ILE A 290 -8.16 8.12 0.94
N VAL A 291 -8.26 9.37 1.39
CA VAL A 291 -7.54 9.90 2.54
C VAL A 291 -8.45 9.80 3.76
N ASP A 292 -7.98 9.12 4.80
CA ASP A 292 -8.72 8.96 6.06
C ASP A 292 -8.62 10.23 6.90
N PHE A 293 -7.39 10.69 7.15
CA PHE A 293 -7.15 11.89 7.94
C PHE A 293 -5.81 12.57 7.55
N VAL A 294 -5.77 13.88 7.71
CA VAL A 294 -4.57 14.70 7.51
C VAL A 294 -4.16 15.27 8.87
N TYR A 295 -2.98 14.90 9.32
CA TYR A 295 -2.38 15.38 10.56
C TYR A 295 -1.36 16.49 10.29
N ALA A 296 -1.23 17.40 11.23
CA ALA A 296 -0.11 18.34 11.23
C ALA A 296 1.23 17.61 11.48
N PHE A 297 2.32 18.24 11.12
CA PHE A 297 3.66 17.70 11.28
C PHE A 297 3.96 17.27 12.73
N GLU A 298 3.50 18.07 13.67
CA GLU A 298 3.68 17.88 15.11
C GLU A 298 2.90 16.66 15.65
N ASP A 299 1.85 16.24 14.95
CA ASP A 299 0.90 15.20 15.42
C ASP A 299 1.24 13.80 14.90
N VAL A 300 2.44 13.57 14.37
CA VAL A 300 2.85 12.28 13.78
C VAL A 300 2.61 11.08 14.71
N ASN A 301 2.84 11.25 16.03
CA ASN A 301 2.64 10.18 16.99
C ASN A 301 1.15 9.83 17.17
N LEU A 302 0.25 10.81 17.06
CA LEU A 302 -1.20 10.58 17.05
C LEU A 302 -1.62 9.86 15.75
N ALA A 303 -1.03 10.22 14.63
CA ALA A 303 -1.24 9.55 13.35
C ALA A 303 -0.82 8.07 13.39
N LEU A 304 0.34 7.76 13.98
CA LEU A 304 0.81 6.38 14.18
C LEU A 304 -0.06 5.61 15.16
N LEU A 305 -0.55 6.27 16.22
CA LEU A 305 -1.48 5.66 17.17
C LEU A 305 -2.78 5.25 16.46
N ARG A 306 -3.40 6.14 15.66
CA ARG A 306 -4.58 5.83 14.85
C ARG A 306 -4.34 4.63 13.93
N MET A 307 -3.18 4.59 13.26
CA MET A 307 -2.81 3.45 12.42
C MET A 307 -2.68 2.15 13.21
N SER A 308 -2.12 2.20 14.42
CA SER A 308 -1.94 1.03 15.28
C SER A 308 -3.24 0.44 15.80
N GLN A 309 -4.27 1.26 15.96
CA GLN A 309 -5.63 0.87 16.37
C GLN A 309 -6.42 0.24 15.20
N GLY A 310 -5.98 0.47 13.96
CA GLY A 310 -6.66 -0.06 12.78
C GLY A 310 -7.98 0.64 12.46
N ASP A 311 -8.23 1.83 12.98
CA ASP A 311 -9.49 2.57 12.85
C ASP A 311 -9.63 3.26 11.49
N GLN A 312 -8.53 3.46 10.78
CA GLN A 312 -8.51 4.19 9.51
C GLN A 312 -9.32 3.48 8.41
N PHE A 313 -9.91 4.28 7.53
CA PHE A 313 -10.44 3.85 6.24
C PHE A 313 -9.82 4.71 5.14
N GLY A 314 -8.61 4.35 4.73
CA GLY A 314 -7.81 5.12 3.78
C GLY A 314 -6.38 5.36 4.23
N LYS A 315 -5.73 6.31 3.58
CA LYS A 315 -4.36 6.73 3.88
C LYS A 315 -4.35 7.84 4.93
N ILE A 316 -3.42 7.76 5.84
CA ILE A 316 -3.12 8.81 6.82
C ILE A 316 -2.00 9.66 6.25
N ILE A 317 -2.20 10.97 6.23
CA ILE A 317 -1.29 11.95 5.62
C ILE A 317 -0.74 12.88 6.69
N ILE A 318 0.54 13.22 6.58
CA ILE A 318 1.21 14.25 7.36
C ILE A 318 1.45 15.45 6.46
N LYS A 319 0.94 16.63 6.86
CA LYS A 319 1.21 17.89 6.19
C LYS A 319 2.46 18.51 6.79
N MET A 320 3.43 18.86 5.94
CA MET A 320 4.65 19.55 6.40
C MET A 320 4.32 20.92 6.97
N ALA A 321 5.12 21.39 7.93
CA ALA A 321 5.00 22.76 8.46
C ALA A 321 5.24 23.78 7.32
N GLU A 322 4.45 24.85 7.30
CA GLU A 322 4.62 25.96 6.35
C GLU A 322 5.83 26.82 6.71
#